data_899ab555aedd67c0a2309c7a0004e8c4
#
_entry.id   899ab555aedd67c0a2309c7a0004e8c4
#
_cell.length_a   1.000
_cell.length_b   1.000
_cell.length_c   1.000
_cell.angle_alpha   90.00
_cell.angle_beta   90.00
_cell.angle_gamma   90.00
#
_symmetry.space_group_name_H-M   'P 1'
#
loop_
_entity.id
_entity.type
_entity.pdbx_description
1 polymer ?
#
loop_
_entity_poly.entity_id
_entity_poly.type
_entity_poly.pdbx_seq_one_letter_code
_entity_poly.pdbx_strand_id
1 'polypeptide(L)'
;MKDKLYDAFDTIRATERLKRTTLAQIRRKTFDYGRQQFQYRQHRRRIAAGLLSLVLVFSGLGIWYLPATSIGLDINPSLELSVNALDRVIALKGNNQDGLEVARHLDVAGMPYDEAMQRILISQELAPYLEKGSMISISVVGGNHAHAEQILSKVVCRAYALAEDESVFYCRTDRETVAAARAAGLCIPRYLAWQHLLETNPDVTPEEVAQMDKAEIRALAQLRIIDNPCGE
;
A
#
# COMPACT_ATOMS: atom_id res chain seq x y z
N MET A 1 56.82 -45.72 -48.71
CA MET A 1 57.55 -44.54 -48.19
C MET A 1 56.89 -43.98 -46.91
N LYS A 2 55.59 -44.16 -46.72
CA LYS A 2 54.84 -43.73 -45.49
C LYS A 2 55.20 -44.53 -44.24
N ASP A 3 55.45 -45.86 -44.38
CA ASP A 3 55.74 -46.74 -43.24
C ASP A 3 57.10 -46.46 -42.57
N LYS A 4 58.10 -46.07 -43.33
CA LYS A 4 59.44 -45.72 -42.79
C LYS A 4 59.42 -44.41 -41.95
N LEU A 5 58.50 -43.52 -42.23
CA LEU A 5 58.34 -42.31 -41.45
C LEU A 5 57.64 -42.60 -40.11
N TYR A 6 56.69 -43.48 -40.09
CA TYR A 6 55.96 -43.90 -38.84
C TYR A 6 56.93 -44.65 -37.91
N ASP A 7 57.77 -45.57 -38.45
CA ASP A 7 58.76 -46.28 -37.67
C ASP A 7 59.85 -45.35 -37.08
N ALA A 8 60.27 -44.31 -37.82
CA ALA A 8 61.20 -43.32 -37.31
C ALA A 8 60.67 -42.49 -36.17
N PHE A 9 59.34 -42.18 -36.17
CA PHE A 9 58.68 -41.43 -35.05
C PHE A 9 58.37 -42.34 -33.87
N ASP A 10 58.12 -43.63 -34.05
CA ASP A 10 57.77 -44.55 -32.95
C ASP A 10 58.98 -44.87 -32.06
N THR A 11 60.20 -44.60 -32.55
CA THR A 11 61.45 -44.71 -31.78
C THR A 11 61.71 -43.51 -30.86
N ILE A 12 61.00 -42.38 -31.06
CA ILE A 12 61.14 -41.19 -30.22
C ILE A 12 60.16 -41.31 -29.02
N ARG A 13 60.57 -42.06 -28.01
CA ARG A 13 59.84 -42.17 -26.76
C ARG A 13 60.34 -41.16 -25.76
N ALA A 14 59.40 -40.36 -25.19
CA ALA A 14 59.75 -39.45 -24.11
C ALA A 14 60.25 -40.23 -22.89
N THR A 15 61.40 -39.81 -22.36
CA THR A 15 62.03 -40.42 -21.18
C THR A 15 61.06 -40.47 -20.02
N GLU A 16 60.99 -41.50 -19.18
CA GLU A 16 60.17 -41.68 -18.06
C GLU A 16 60.24 -40.49 -17.04
N ARG A 17 61.46 -39.92 -16.98
CA ARG A 17 61.68 -38.69 -16.19
C ARG A 17 60.91 -37.50 -16.74
N LEU A 18 60.85 -37.32 -18.05
CA LEU A 18 60.13 -36.24 -18.71
C LEU A 18 58.59 -36.41 -18.53
N LYS A 19 58.14 -37.64 -18.71
CA LYS A 19 56.67 -37.93 -18.46
C LYS A 19 56.26 -37.62 -17.03
N ARG A 20 57.10 -38.04 -16.05
CA ARG A 20 56.81 -37.77 -14.62
C ARG A 20 56.79 -36.27 -14.29
N THR A 21 57.77 -35.51 -14.81
CA THR A 21 57.83 -34.06 -14.57
C THR A 21 56.67 -33.31 -15.24
N THR A 22 56.33 -33.69 -16.47
CA THR A 22 55.23 -33.10 -17.21
C THR A 22 53.87 -33.41 -16.53
N LEU A 23 53.66 -34.67 -16.11
CA LEU A 23 52.48 -35.06 -15.36
C LEU A 23 52.38 -34.34 -14.01
N ALA A 24 53.48 -34.14 -13.31
CA ALA A 24 53.51 -33.39 -12.06
C ALA A 24 53.17 -31.90 -12.27
N GLN A 25 53.68 -31.29 -13.34
CA GLN A 25 53.34 -29.91 -13.72
C GLN A 25 51.87 -29.77 -14.16
N ILE A 26 51.35 -30.70 -14.95
CA ILE A 26 49.95 -30.73 -15.36
C ILE A 26 49.04 -30.87 -14.12
N ARG A 27 49.33 -31.83 -13.22
CA ARG A 27 48.57 -31.99 -11.97
C ARG A 27 48.56 -30.73 -11.13
N ARG A 28 49.69 -30.06 -10.94
CA ARG A 28 49.76 -28.79 -10.21
C ARG A 28 48.86 -27.72 -10.85
N LYS A 29 49.01 -27.48 -12.15
CA LYS A 29 48.21 -26.47 -12.87
C LYS A 29 46.70 -26.79 -12.87
N THR A 30 46.37 -28.08 -13.06
CA THR A 30 44.94 -28.49 -13.09
C THR A 30 44.30 -28.41 -11.71
N PHE A 31 45.04 -28.73 -10.64
CA PHE A 31 44.55 -28.64 -9.27
C PHE A 31 44.29 -27.18 -8.84
N ASP A 32 45.21 -26.29 -9.21
CA ASP A 32 45.03 -24.85 -8.93
C ASP A 32 43.87 -24.23 -9.72
N TYR A 33 43.67 -24.62 -10.97
CA TYR A 33 42.54 -24.19 -11.79
C TYR A 33 41.21 -24.65 -11.20
N GLY A 34 41.07 -25.87 -10.75
CA GLY A 34 39.88 -26.40 -10.12
C GLY A 34 39.53 -25.67 -8.80
N ARG A 35 40.55 -25.37 -8.01
CA ARG A 35 40.42 -24.68 -6.74
C ARG A 35 40.02 -23.21 -6.90
N GLN A 36 40.61 -22.50 -7.85
CA GLN A 36 40.26 -21.13 -8.19
C GLN A 36 38.84 -21.04 -8.75
N GLN A 37 38.43 -21.94 -9.64
CA GLN A 37 37.10 -21.95 -10.22
C GLN A 37 36.03 -22.29 -9.18
N PHE A 38 36.34 -23.17 -8.22
CA PHE A 38 35.45 -23.49 -7.10
C PHE A 38 35.28 -22.31 -6.15
N GLN A 39 36.36 -21.61 -5.79
CA GLN A 39 36.32 -20.42 -4.95
C GLN A 39 35.52 -19.27 -5.61
N TYR A 40 35.73 -19.07 -6.92
CA TYR A 40 35.00 -18.07 -7.69
C TYR A 40 33.49 -18.35 -7.75
N ARG A 41 33.10 -19.61 -7.93
CA ARG A 41 31.70 -20.03 -7.89
C ARG A 41 31.07 -19.84 -6.50
N GLN A 42 31.78 -20.14 -5.43
CA GLN A 42 31.35 -19.91 -4.08
C GLN A 42 31.20 -18.42 -3.79
N HIS A 43 32.12 -17.59 -4.22
CA HIS A 43 32.05 -16.13 -4.05
C HIS A 43 30.82 -15.53 -4.75
N ARG A 44 30.60 -15.92 -6.01
CA ARG A 44 29.41 -15.50 -6.75
C ARG A 44 28.11 -15.94 -6.08
N ARG A 45 28.04 -17.15 -5.54
CA ARG A 45 26.86 -17.64 -4.80
C ARG A 45 26.63 -16.83 -3.52
N ARG A 46 27.68 -16.47 -2.79
CA ARG A 46 27.57 -15.62 -1.58
C ARG A 46 27.10 -14.20 -1.92
N ILE A 47 27.64 -13.62 -2.99
CA ILE A 47 27.19 -12.32 -3.48
C ILE A 47 25.72 -12.38 -3.93
N ALA A 48 25.34 -13.39 -4.70
CA ALA A 48 23.96 -13.59 -5.14
C ALA A 48 22.99 -13.79 -3.96
N ALA A 49 23.39 -14.57 -2.95
CA ALA A 49 22.60 -14.75 -1.73
C ALA A 49 22.46 -13.43 -0.95
N GLY A 50 23.55 -12.64 -0.85
CA GLY A 50 23.52 -11.32 -0.21
C GLY A 50 22.60 -10.34 -0.94
N LEU A 51 22.66 -10.30 -2.26
CA LEU A 51 21.76 -9.47 -3.07
C LEU A 51 20.30 -9.91 -2.93
N LEU A 52 20.04 -11.21 -2.95
CA LEU A 52 18.69 -11.75 -2.75
C LEU A 52 18.14 -11.39 -1.38
N SER A 53 18.93 -11.53 -0.30
CA SER A 53 18.51 -11.13 1.04
C SER A 53 18.23 -9.64 1.13
N LEU A 54 19.02 -8.80 0.47
CA LEU A 54 18.79 -7.36 0.42
C LEU A 54 17.46 -7.02 -0.27
N VAL A 55 17.19 -7.67 -1.42
CA VAL A 55 15.91 -7.49 -2.13
C VAL A 55 14.72 -7.90 -1.26
N LEU A 56 14.82 -9.03 -0.54
CA LEU A 56 13.76 -9.50 0.35
C LEU A 56 13.51 -8.51 1.50
N VAL A 57 14.57 -7.95 2.09
CA VAL A 57 14.45 -6.95 3.17
C VAL A 57 13.79 -5.67 2.65
N PHE A 58 14.24 -5.12 1.51
CA PHE A 58 13.66 -3.90 0.95
C PHE A 58 12.22 -4.11 0.47
N SER A 59 11.89 -5.28 -0.09
CA SER A 59 10.52 -5.63 -0.45
C SER A 59 9.62 -5.70 0.78
N GLY A 60 10.09 -6.33 1.86
CA GLY A 60 9.35 -6.39 3.13
C GLY A 60 9.11 -5.03 3.75
N LEU A 61 10.13 -4.15 3.76
CA LEU A 61 9.99 -2.77 4.22
C LEU A 61 9.00 -1.98 3.35
N GLY A 62 9.03 -2.18 2.02
CA GLY A 62 8.08 -1.55 1.10
C GLY A 62 6.64 -1.93 1.41
N ILE A 63 6.36 -3.23 1.62
CA ILE A 63 5.02 -3.72 1.99
C ILE A 63 4.56 -3.10 3.32
N TRP A 64 5.47 -2.92 4.28
CA TRP A 64 5.14 -2.41 5.61
C TRP A 64 4.91 -0.90 5.63
N TYR A 65 5.73 -0.11 4.92
CA TYR A 65 5.73 1.35 5.03
C TYR A 65 5.02 2.08 3.87
N LEU A 66 4.75 1.41 2.76
CA LEU A 66 4.07 2.07 1.63
C LEU A 66 2.54 2.01 1.79
N PRO A 67 1.85 3.16 1.63
CA PRO A 67 0.40 3.20 1.67
C PRO A 67 -0.19 2.50 0.45
N ALA A 68 -1.09 1.55 0.69
CA ALA A 68 -1.87 0.87 -0.33
C ALA A 68 -3.27 1.47 -0.46
N THR A 69 -3.87 1.88 0.67
CA THR A 69 -5.23 2.40 0.76
C THR A 69 -5.26 3.59 1.70
N SER A 70 -6.11 4.57 1.42
CA SER A 70 -6.44 5.68 2.33
C SER A 70 -7.91 5.59 2.72
N ILE A 71 -8.18 5.78 4.01
CA ILE A 71 -9.53 5.88 4.56
C ILE A 71 -9.72 7.32 5.04
N GLY A 72 -10.63 8.05 4.41
CA GLY A 72 -11.02 9.38 4.83
C GLY A 72 -12.21 9.32 5.81
N LEU A 73 -12.13 10.09 6.87
CA LEU A 73 -13.19 10.30 7.84
C LEU A 73 -13.43 11.81 7.97
N ASP A 74 -14.51 12.29 7.39
CA ASP A 74 -14.90 13.69 7.39
C ASP A 74 -16.16 13.88 8.25
N ILE A 75 -15.97 14.56 9.38
CA ILE A 75 -17.03 14.90 10.34
C ILE A 75 -17.03 16.42 10.56
N ASN A 76 -15.91 17.07 10.32
CA ASN A 76 -15.42 18.32 10.82
C ASN A 76 -15.05 18.19 12.31
N PRO A 77 -13.97 17.43 12.61
CA PRO A 77 -12.66 17.38 11.93
C PRO A 77 -12.59 16.44 10.72
N SER A 78 -11.63 16.71 9.82
CA SER A 78 -11.30 15.86 8.68
C SER A 78 -10.01 15.09 8.94
N LEU A 79 -10.09 13.77 8.90
CA LEU A 79 -9.01 12.83 9.19
C LEU A 79 -8.75 11.90 8.00
N GLU A 80 -7.53 11.47 7.84
CA GLU A 80 -7.13 10.49 6.82
C GLU A 80 -6.20 9.44 7.43
N LEU A 81 -6.60 8.17 7.35
CA LEU A 81 -5.77 7.03 7.72
C LEU A 81 -5.09 6.48 6.47
N SER A 82 -3.78 6.40 6.49
CA SER A 82 -3.01 5.66 5.50
C SER A 82 -2.82 4.22 5.96
N VAL A 83 -3.22 3.26 5.13
CA VAL A 83 -3.21 1.83 5.43
C VAL A 83 -2.29 1.12 4.44
N ASN A 84 -1.44 0.22 4.92
CA ASN A 84 -0.55 -0.58 4.09
C ASN A 84 -1.25 -1.82 3.50
N ALA A 85 -0.50 -2.59 2.69
CA ALA A 85 -1.01 -3.82 2.08
C ALA A 85 -1.30 -4.97 3.07
N LEU A 86 -0.93 -4.81 4.36
CA LEU A 86 -1.20 -5.75 5.44
C LEU A 86 -2.33 -5.28 6.36
N ASP A 87 -3.16 -4.35 5.89
CA ASP A 87 -4.29 -3.80 6.64
C ASP A 87 -3.90 -3.07 7.95
N ARG A 88 -2.66 -2.55 8.01
CA ARG A 88 -2.14 -1.81 9.15
C ARG A 88 -2.09 -0.32 8.87
N VAL A 89 -2.50 0.47 9.85
CA VAL A 89 -2.36 1.93 9.78
C VAL A 89 -0.89 2.32 9.83
N ILE A 90 -0.45 3.10 8.83
CA ILE A 90 0.90 3.65 8.77
C ILE A 90 0.93 5.04 9.41
N ALA A 91 -0.11 5.83 9.15
CA ALA A 91 -0.22 7.20 9.63
C ALA A 91 -1.68 7.62 9.76
N LEU A 92 -1.96 8.46 10.75
CA LEU A 92 -3.17 9.26 10.89
C LEU A 92 -2.81 10.72 10.62
N LYS A 93 -3.53 11.37 9.70
CA LYS A 93 -3.29 12.75 9.30
C LYS A 93 -4.57 13.55 9.42
N GLY A 94 -4.48 14.75 10.00
CA GLY A 94 -5.55 15.75 9.93
C GLY A 94 -5.45 16.56 8.63
N ASN A 95 -6.57 16.80 7.99
CA ASN A 95 -6.67 17.56 6.74
C ASN A 95 -7.14 19.01 6.94
N ASN A 96 -7.66 19.33 8.12
CA ASN A 96 -8.00 20.68 8.58
C ASN A 96 -7.44 20.93 9.98
N GLN A 97 -7.62 22.11 10.53
CA GLN A 97 -7.07 22.52 11.83
C GLN A 97 -7.54 21.60 12.97
N ASP A 98 -8.84 21.34 13.04
CA ASP A 98 -9.43 20.46 14.06
C ASP A 98 -8.92 19.01 13.90
N GLY A 99 -8.83 18.53 12.65
CA GLY A 99 -8.28 17.22 12.34
C GLY A 99 -6.81 17.07 12.73
N LEU A 100 -6.00 18.11 12.57
CA LEU A 100 -4.61 18.11 13.03
C LEU A 100 -4.52 18.02 14.55
N GLU A 101 -5.42 18.68 15.27
CA GLU A 101 -5.47 18.63 16.73
C GLU A 101 -5.88 17.23 17.22
N VAL A 102 -6.96 16.67 16.68
CA VAL A 102 -7.39 15.31 16.98
C VAL A 102 -6.31 14.29 16.67
N ALA A 103 -5.69 14.37 15.47
CA ALA A 103 -4.67 13.40 15.04
C ALA A 103 -3.42 13.41 15.93
N ARG A 104 -3.06 14.54 16.55
CA ARG A 104 -1.90 14.62 17.46
C ARG A 104 -2.07 13.84 18.75
N HIS A 105 -3.29 13.65 19.22
CA HIS A 105 -3.60 12.98 20.49
C HIS A 105 -3.92 11.49 20.32
N LEU A 106 -4.07 11.01 19.08
CA LEU A 106 -4.44 9.64 18.76
C LEU A 106 -3.24 8.87 18.19
N ASP A 107 -2.75 7.90 18.95
CA ASP A 107 -1.75 6.95 18.47
C ASP A 107 -2.43 5.66 17.99
N VAL A 108 -2.53 5.51 16.68
CA VAL A 108 -3.13 4.34 15.99
C VAL A 108 -2.15 3.69 15.01
N ALA A 109 -0.90 4.15 14.98
CA ALA A 109 0.12 3.60 14.08
C ALA A 109 0.40 2.12 14.39
N GLY A 110 0.47 1.29 13.35
CA GLY A 110 0.68 -0.16 13.45
C GLY A 110 -0.57 -0.97 13.81
N MET A 111 -1.67 -0.35 14.18
CA MET A 111 -2.94 -1.04 14.48
C MET A 111 -3.62 -1.56 13.21
N PRO A 112 -4.43 -2.62 13.27
CA PRO A 112 -5.39 -2.93 12.21
C PRO A 112 -6.33 -1.74 11.96
N TYR A 113 -6.68 -1.48 10.70
CA TYR A 113 -7.45 -0.28 10.36
C TYR A 113 -8.85 -0.25 11.01
N ASP A 114 -9.49 -1.39 11.21
CA ASP A 114 -10.80 -1.51 11.85
C ASP A 114 -10.76 -1.19 13.35
N GLU A 115 -9.73 -1.67 14.05
CA GLU A 115 -9.47 -1.32 15.46
C GLU A 115 -9.10 0.17 15.60
N ALA A 116 -8.26 0.67 14.68
CA ALA A 116 -7.89 2.08 14.65
C ALA A 116 -9.10 2.99 14.43
N MET A 117 -9.97 2.64 13.48
CA MET A 117 -11.21 3.38 13.23
C MET A 117 -12.13 3.36 14.44
N GLN A 118 -12.33 2.21 15.07
CA GLN A 118 -13.09 2.12 16.31
C GLN A 118 -12.52 3.03 17.40
N ARG A 119 -11.18 2.98 17.61
CA ARG A 119 -10.50 3.83 18.59
C ARG A 119 -10.68 5.32 18.32
N ILE A 120 -10.63 5.73 17.06
CA ILE A 120 -10.85 7.12 16.66
C ILE A 120 -12.31 7.53 16.96
N LEU A 121 -13.28 6.74 16.54
CA LEU A 121 -14.71 7.06 16.69
C LEU A 121 -15.17 7.14 18.15
N ILE A 122 -14.57 6.37 19.07
CA ILE A 122 -14.92 6.40 20.51
C ILE A 122 -14.01 7.32 21.32
N SER A 123 -13.09 8.04 20.67
CA SER A 123 -12.12 8.90 21.36
C SER A 123 -12.78 10.13 21.98
N GLN A 124 -12.21 10.61 23.09
CA GLN A 124 -12.69 11.84 23.74
C GLN A 124 -12.42 13.07 22.86
N GLU A 125 -11.42 13.02 22.03
CA GLU A 125 -11.04 14.07 21.09
C GLU A 125 -12.08 14.26 19.99
N LEU A 126 -12.74 13.17 19.56
CA LEU A 126 -13.77 13.20 18.53
C LEU A 126 -15.18 13.41 19.09
N ALA A 127 -15.43 13.06 20.35
CA ALA A 127 -16.74 13.11 20.97
C ALA A 127 -17.49 14.46 20.81
N PRO A 128 -16.84 15.65 20.93
CA PRO A 128 -17.52 16.94 20.73
C PRO A 128 -18.07 17.14 19.31
N TYR A 129 -17.50 16.46 18.33
CA TYR A 129 -17.87 16.58 16.91
C TYR A 129 -18.90 15.52 16.47
N LEU A 130 -19.20 14.54 17.33
CA LEU A 130 -20.20 13.49 17.10
C LEU A 130 -21.57 13.84 17.70
N GLU A 131 -21.85 15.13 17.90
CA GLU A 131 -23.14 15.59 18.41
C GLU A 131 -24.31 15.21 17.47
N LYS A 132 -25.51 15.13 18.06
CA LYS A 132 -26.74 14.85 17.31
C LYS A 132 -26.87 15.75 16.08
N GLY A 133 -26.91 15.11 14.92
CA GLY A 133 -27.01 15.85 13.67
C GLY A 133 -25.70 16.03 12.90
N SER A 134 -24.56 15.60 13.41
CA SER A 134 -23.29 15.62 12.65
C SER A 134 -23.31 14.65 11.47
N MET A 135 -22.78 15.10 10.33
CA MET A 135 -22.63 14.24 9.15
C MET A 135 -21.27 13.53 9.20
N ILE A 136 -21.29 12.22 9.25
CA ILE A 136 -20.10 11.39 9.17
C ILE A 136 -19.92 10.94 7.74
N SER A 137 -18.83 11.35 7.09
CA SER A 137 -18.51 10.90 5.74
C SER A 137 -17.29 9.98 5.77
N ILE A 138 -17.45 8.76 5.27
CA ILE A 138 -16.40 7.77 5.17
C ILE A 138 -16.09 7.54 3.70
N SER A 139 -14.82 7.68 3.33
CA SER A 139 -14.34 7.44 1.98
C SER A 139 -13.16 6.48 1.96
N VAL A 140 -13.11 5.61 0.97
CA VAL A 140 -11.99 4.69 0.77
C VAL A 140 -11.40 4.90 -0.62
N VAL A 141 -10.09 5.15 -0.66
CA VAL A 141 -9.33 5.45 -1.87
C VAL A 141 -8.19 4.46 -2.03
N GLY A 142 -8.04 3.89 -3.19
CA GLY A 142 -6.92 3.00 -3.54
C GLY A 142 -7.20 1.53 -3.32
N GLY A 143 -6.15 0.72 -3.47
CA GLY A 143 -6.26 -0.74 -3.39
C GLY A 143 -6.96 -1.38 -4.60
N ASN A 144 -7.18 -2.69 -4.48
CA ASN A 144 -8.00 -3.43 -5.42
C ASN A 144 -9.49 -3.17 -5.07
N HIS A 145 -10.35 -3.18 -6.09
CA HIS A 145 -11.78 -2.88 -5.95
C HIS A 145 -12.46 -3.71 -4.84
N ALA A 146 -12.28 -5.04 -4.84
CA ALA A 146 -12.90 -5.92 -3.86
C ALA A 146 -12.38 -5.67 -2.43
N HIS A 147 -11.10 -5.37 -2.29
CA HIS A 147 -10.49 -5.05 -0.99
C HIS A 147 -10.96 -3.70 -0.44
N ALA A 148 -11.05 -2.68 -1.29
CA ALA A 148 -11.59 -1.38 -0.90
C ALA A 148 -13.05 -1.46 -0.44
N GLU A 149 -13.87 -2.27 -1.10
CA GLU A 149 -15.25 -2.56 -0.69
C GLU A 149 -15.33 -3.26 0.68
N GLN A 150 -14.44 -4.22 0.93
CA GLN A 150 -14.37 -4.90 2.23
C GLN A 150 -13.97 -3.94 3.35
N ILE A 151 -12.98 -3.06 3.10
CA ILE A 151 -12.57 -2.04 4.05
C ILE A 151 -13.75 -1.10 4.33
N LEU A 152 -14.39 -0.59 3.27
CA LEU A 152 -15.51 0.32 3.38
C LEU A 152 -16.64 -0.28 4.22
N SER A 153 -17.09 -1.50 3.90
CA SER A 153 -18.15 -2.21 4.62
C SER A 153 -17.82 -2.35 6.11
N LYS A 154 -16.62 -2.79 6.48
CA LYS A 154 -16.23 -2.95 7.89
C LYS A 154 -16.19 -1.62 8.64
N VAL A 155 -15.61 -0.59 8.02
CA VAL A 155 -15.48 0.73 8.65
C VAL A 155 -16.87 1.39 8.84
N VAL A 156 -17.71 1.28 7.82
CA VAL A 156 -19.09 1.79 7.85
C VAL A 156 -19.90 1.08 8.93
N CYS A 157 -19.80 -0.25 9.03
CA CYS A 157 -20.46 -1.01 10.10
C CYS A 157 -20.06 -0.54 11.50
N ARG A 158 -18.78 -0.19 11.71
CA ARG A 158 -18.31 0.38 12.98
C ARG A 158 -18.90 1.76 13.24
N ALA A 159 -19.00 2.60 12.21
CA ALA A 159 -19.59 3.93 12.34
C ALA A 159 -21.09 3.87 12.64
N TYR A 160 -21.84 3.00 11.98
CA TYR A 160 -23.27 2.78 12.25
C TYR A 160 -23.54 2.29 13.67
N ALA A 161 -22.67 1.47 14.23
CA ALA A 161 -22.81 0.99 15.60
C ALA A 161 -22.69 2.12 16.66
N LEU A 162 -22.15 3.28 16.29
CA LEU A 162 -21.86 4.40 17.20
C LEU A 162 -22.65 5.66 16.87
N ALA A 163 -23.16 5.79 15.65
CA ALA A 163 -23.94 6.94 15.18
C ALA A 163 -25.38 6.53 14.87
N GLU A 164 -26.29 7.50 14.92
CA GLU A 164 -27.64 7.29 14.40
C GLU A 164 -27.59 7.08 12.89
N ASP A 165 -28.32 6.08 12.37
CA ASP A 165 -28.27 5.58 10.97
C ASP A 165 -28.28 6.67 9.88
N GLU A 166 -29.03 7.75 10.09
CA GLU A 166 -29.17 8.81 9.08
C GLU A 166 -27.98 9.75 8.95
N SER A 167 -26.96 9.59 9.79
CA SER A 167 -25.82 10.51 9.85
C SER A 167 -24.58 10.01 9.10
N VAL A 168 -24.55 8.76 8.67
CA VAL A 168 -23.36 8.15 8.05
C VAL A 168 -23.51 8.13 6.53
N PHE A 169 -22.59 8.78 5.86
CA PHE A 169 -22.40 8.73 4.41
C PHE A 169 -21.14 7.97 4.10
N TYR A 170 -21.13 7.18 3.04
CA TYR A 170 -19.94 6.46 2.65
C TYR A 170 -19.86 6.30 1.14
N CYS A 171 -18.65 6.32 0.63
CA CYS A 171 -18.39 6.09 -0.78
C CYS A 171 -16.98 5.56 -1.00
N ARG A 172 -16.84 4.81 -2.08
CA ARG A 172 -15.54 4.56 -2.67
C ARG A 172 -15.26 5.68 -3.68
N THR A 173 -14.10 6.25 -3.60
CA THR A 173 -13.71 7.37 -4.46
C THR A 173 -12.26 7.24 -4.92
N ASP A 174 -11.81 8.11 -5.78
CA ASP A 174 -10.42 8.21 -6.24
C ASP A 174 -9.72 9.45 -5.63
N ARG A 175 -8.41 9.50 -5.82
CA ARG A 175 -7.58 10.61 -5.28
C ARG A 175 -7.89 11.94 -5.91
N GLU A 176 -8.32 11.97 -7.16
CA GLU A 176 -8.64 13.18 -7.90
C GLU A 176 -9.91 13.81 -7.32
N THR A 177 -10.95 13.03 -7.13
CA THR A 177 -12.21 13.45 -6.48
C THR A 177 -11.97 13.99 -5.06
N VAL A 178 -11.14 13.30 -4.26
CA VAL A 178 -10.77 13.78 -2.91
C VAL A 178 -10.04 15.11 -2.96
N ALA A 179 -9.09 15.28 -3.89
CA ALA A 179 -8.34 16.53 -4.05
C ALA A 179 -9.25 17.67 -4.50
N ALA A 180 -10.15 17.41 -5.43
CA ALA A 180 -11.09 18.39 -5.96
C ALA A 180 -12.11 18.81 -4.88
N ALA A 181 -12.65 17.87 -4.11
CA ALA A 181 -13.55 18.17 -2.98
C ALA A 181 -12.87 19.10 -1.96
N ARG A 182 -11.62 18.79 -1.58
CA ARG A 182 -10.81 19.63 -0.69
C ARG A 182 -10.55 21.01 -1.25
N ALA A 183 -10.24 21.13 -2.54
CA ALA A 183 -10.03 22.41 -3.21
C ALA A 183 -11.30 23.27 -3.21
N ALA A 184 -12.48 22.66 -3.31
CA ALA A 184 -13.78 23.29 -3.19
C ALA A 184 -14.22 23.58 -1.73
N GLY A 185 -13.44 23.15 -0.72
CA GLY A 185 -13.80 23.30 0.68
C GLY A 185 -14.98 22.41 1.14
N LEU A 186 -15.28 21.37 0.36
CA LEU A 186 -16.42 20.48 0.60
C LEU A 186 -15.96 19.09 1.09
N CYS A 187 -16.78 18.44 1.91
CA CYS A 187 -16.66 17.00 2.12
C CYS A 187 -17.13 16.25 0.86
N ILE A 188 -16.70 15.00 0.71
CA ILE A 188 -16.94 14.22 -0.53
C ILE A 188 -18.42 14.12 -0.88
N PRO A 189 -19.38 13.82 0.02
CA PRO A 189 -20.80 13.80 -0.31
C PRO A 189 -21.32 15.11 -0.88
N ARG A 190 -20.92 16.23 -0.27
CA ARG A 190 -21.30 17.57 -0.75
C ARG A 190 -20.68 17.90 -2.09
N TYR A 191 -19.45 17.49 -2.32
CA TYR A 191 -18.78 17.66 -3.61
C TYR A 191 -19.47 16.86 -4.72
N LEU A 192 -19.85 15.61 -4.46
CA LEU A 192 -20.59 14.80 -5.42
C LEU A 192 -21.98 15.38 -5.72
N ALA A 193 -22.67 15.87 -4.70
CA ALA A 193 -23.93 16.58 -4.87
C ALA A 193 -23.75 17.87 -5.69
N TRP A 194 -22.69 18.63 -5.44
CA TRP A 194 -22.34 19.82 -6.22
C TRP A 194 -22.08 19.50 -7.69
N GLN A 195 -21.29 18.47 -7.98
CA GLN A 195 -21.05 18.01 -9.36
C GLN A 195 -22.37 17.66 -10.08
N HIS A 196 -23.27 16.96 -9.39
CA HIS A 196 -24.57 16.61 -9.95
C HIS A 196 -25.44 17.85 -10.22
N LEU A 197 -25.42 18.82 -9.31
CA LEU A 197 -26.15 20.09 -9.49
C LEU A 197 -25.61 20.92 -10.63
N LEU A 198 -24.29 20.93 -10.86
CA LEU A 198 -23.67 21.64 -11.99
C LEU A 198 -24.17 21.16 -13.36
N GLU A 199 -24.64 19.91 -13.48
CA GLU A 199 -25.23 19.39 -14.72
C GLU A 199 -26.56 20.11 -15.08
N THR A 200 -27.31 20.56 -14.09
CA THR A 200 -28.63 21.20 -14.25
C THR A 200 -28.61 22.69 -13.99
N ASN A 201 -27.74 23.15 -13.10
CA ASN A 201 -27.56 24.55 -12.75
C ASN A 201 -26.06 24.91 -12.66
N PRO A 202 -25.47 25.42 -13.74
CA PRO A 202 -24.04 25.76 -13.79
C PRO A 202 -23.61 26.88 -12.82
N ASP A 203 -24.54 27.66 -12.31
CA ASP A 203 -24.25 28.83 -11.46
C ASP A 203 -24.20 28.46 -9.96
N VAL A 204 -24.48 27.19 -9.58
CA VAL A 204 -24.49 26.77 -8.18
C VAL A 204 -23.07 26.81 -7.60
N THR A 205 -22.95 27.45 -6.44
CA THR A 205 -21.65 27.61 -5.75
C THR A 205 -21.39 26.53 -4.70
N PRO A 206 -20.13 26.26 -4.38
CA PRO A 206 -19.79 25.34 -3.27
C PRO A 206 -20.37 25.79 -1.93
N GLU A 207 -20.46 27.10 -1.69
CA GLU A 207 -21.00 27.70 -0.47
C GLU A 207 -22.49 27.39 -0.30
N GLU A 208 -23.27 27.41 -1.39
CA GLU A 208 -24.69 27.04 -1.37
C GLU A 208 -24.85 25.57 -1.00
N VAL A 209 -24.06 24.69 -1.60
CA VAL A 209 -24.10 23.26 -1.29
C VAL A 209 -23.59 22.97 0.13
N ALA A 210 -22.68 23.77 0.66
CA ALA A 210 -22.23 23.67 2.04
C ALA A 210 -23.36 23.93 3.06
N GLN A 211 -24.41 24.69 2.70
CA GLN A 211 -25.56 25.00 3.54
C GLN A 211 -26.74 24.03 3.37
N MET A 212 -26.72 23.14 2.36
CA MET A 212 -27.78 22.17 2.13
C MET A 212 -27.95 21.19 3.28
N ASP A 213 -29.15 20.72 3.50
CA ASP A 213 -29.42 19.73 4.50
C ASP A 213 -28.91 18.31 4.09
N LYS A 214 -28.93 17.39 5.06
CA LYS A 214 -28.42 16.04 4.84
C LYS A 214 -29.27 15.20 3.88
N ALA A 215 -30.60 15.38 3.93
CA ALA A 215 -31.54 14.65 3.10
C ALA A 215 -31.38 15.07 1.63
N GLU A 216 -31.23 16.38 1.40
CA GLU A 216 -30.95 16.94 0.07
C GLU A 216 -29.60 16.40 -0.50
N ILE A 217 -28.54 16.44 0.30
CA ILE A 217 -27.22 15.90 -0.10
C ILE A 217 -27.33 14.41 -0.41
N ARG A 218 -28.05 13.65 0.41
CA ARG A 218 -28.24 12.20 0.18
C ARG A 218 -28.94 11.93 -1.14
N ALA A 219 -30.00 12.68 -1.44
CA ALA A 219 -30.74 12.54 -2.69
C ALA A 219 -29.91 12.89 -3.92
N LEU A 220 -29.15 13.99 -3.87
CA LEU A 220 -28.36 14.50 -4.98
C LEU A 220 -27.08 13.69 -5.23
N ALA A 221 -26.38 13.33 -4.20
CA ALA A 221 -25.11 12.62 -4.33
C ALA A 221 -25.28 11.17 -4.80
N GLN A 222 -26.51 10.67 -4.95
CA GLN A 222 -26.83 9.28 -5.32
C GLN A 222 -25.98 8.26 -4.54
N LEU A 223 -25.65 8.60 -3.31
CA LEU A 223 -24.83 7.77 -2.43
C LEU A 223 -25.53 6.44 -2.22
N ARG A 224 -24.88 5.36 -2.58
CA ARG A 224 -25.39 4.01 -2.32
C ARG A 224 -25.54 3.85 -0.82
N ILE A 225 -26.79 3.81 -0.38
CA ILE A 225 -27.13 3.30 0.93
C ILE A 225 -27.00 1.77 0.77
N ILE A 226 -26.05 1.16 1.43
CA ILE A 226 -26.10 -0.29 1.62
C ILE A 226 -27.16 -0.46 2.71
N ASP A 227 -28.32 -1.01 2.37
CA ASP A 227 -29.43 -1.21 3.30
C ASP A 227 -29.07 -2.09 4.50
N ASN A 228 -27.95 -2.78 4.46
CA ASN A 228 -27.35 -3.49 5.60
C ASN A 228 -25.82 -3.59 5.43
N PRO A 229 -25.03 -2.58 5.87
CA PRO A 229 -23.57 -2.62 5.72
C PRO A 229 -22.91 -3.70 6.58
N CYS A 230 -23.61 -4.21 7.59
CA CYS A 230 -23.07 -5.14 8.57
C CYS A 230 -23.34 -6.60 8.21
N GLY A 231 -24.16 -6.88 7.19
CA GLY A 231 -24.47 -8.21 6.65
C GLY A 231 -24.56 -9.32 7.70
N GLU A 232 -25.71 -9.64 8.20
CA GLU A 232 -25.98 -10.96 8.78
C GLU A 232 -26.28 -11.95 7.66
#